data_d69d063cd622f1920ce4003c73087937
#
_entry.id   d69d063cd622f1920ce4003c73087937
#
_cell.length_a   1.000
_cell.length_b   1.000
_cell.length_c   1.000
_cell.angle_alpha   90.00
_cell.angle_beta   90.00
_cell.angle_gamma   90.00
#
_symmetry.space_group_name_H-M   'P 1'
#
loop_
_entity.id
_entity.type
_entity.pdbx_description
1 polymer ?
#
loop_
_entity_poly.entity_id
_entity_poly.type
_entity_poly.pdbx_seq_one_letter_code
_entity_poly.pdbx_strand_id
1 'polypeptide(L)'
;MPKLAFIFVCLLAFALASPPSIEAQSGDSQVRVKEIVVTGNKRVAVGTVLSYLPVRAGDRVTRGSLSIALERLFETELFRDIDISLDGSVLTVTVVENPIINRVNIEGNDALSDKRLLEVLDIQPRRVYTRELALEGTQRLIELYQ
;
A
#
# COMPACT_ATOMS: atom_id res chain seq x y z
N MET A 1 -49.62 -24.21 -74.75
CA MET A 1 -49.58 -24.72 -73.37
C MET A 1 -48.25 -24.31 -72.77
N PRO A 2 -48.10 -23.19 -72.10
CA PRO A 2 -46.88 -22.88 -71.44
C PRO A 2 -47.02 -23.11 -69.92
N LYS A 3 -46.02 -23.74 -69.36
CA LYS A 3 -45.91 -24.01 -67.93
C LYS A 3 -45.33 -22.78 -67.21
N LEU A 4 -46.07 -22.24 -66.28
CA LEU A 4 -45.65 -21.23 -65.36
C LEU A 4 -44.58 -21.83 -64.40
N ALA A 5 -43.41 -21.28 -64.39
CA ALA A 5 -42.38 -21.52 -63.39
C ALA A 5 -42.52 -20.51 -62.25
N PHE A 6 -42.89 -21.03 -61.07
CA PHE A 6 -42.95 -20.23 -59.82
C PHE A 6 -41.56 -20.10 -59.25
N ILE A 7 -40.98 -18.91 -59.32
CA ILE A 7 -39.69 -18.60 -58.63
C ILE A 7 -40.01 -18.22 -57.21
N PHE A 8 -39.67 -19.11 -56.26
CA PHE A 8 -39.77 -18.89 -54.82
C PHE A 8 -38.49 -18.12 -54.38
N VAL A 9 -38.60 -16.82 -54.14
CA VAL A 9 -37.53 -16.01 -53.61
C VAL A 9 -37.54 -16.22 -52.06
N CYS A 10 -36.66 -17.05 -51.57
CA CYS A 10 -36.40 -17.15 -50.14
C CYS A 10 -35.56 -15.95 -49.68
N LEU A 11 -36.21 -14.99 -49.03
CA LEU A 11 -35.60 -13.87 -48.37
C LEU A 11 -35.02 -14.38 -47.05
N LEU A 12 -33.71 -14.67 -47.03
CA LEU A 12 -33.00 -15.07 -45.83
C LEU A 12 -32.73 -13.82 -44.96
N ALA A 13 -33.60 -13.60 -43.99
CA ALA A 13 -33.37 -12.56 -42.95
C ALA A 13 -32.21 -13.03 -42.06
N PHE A 14 -31.03 -12.52 -42.31
CA PHE A 14 -29.86 -12.69 -41.44
C PHE A 14 -30.02 -11.77 -40.23
N ALA A 15 -30.55 -12.32 -39.15
CA ALA A 15 -30.61 -11.63 -37.86
C ALA A 15 -29.20 -11.44 -37.35
N LEU A 16 -28.68 -10.21 -37.37
CA LEU A 16 -27.46 -9.82 -36.68
C LEU A 16 -27.70 -9.97 -35.17
N ALA A 17 -27.39 -11.12 -34.64
CA ALA A 17 -27.28 -11.31 -33.21
C ALA A 17 -26.04 -10.55 -32.72
N SER A 18 -26.22 -9.37 -32.13
CA SER A 18 -25.17 -8.67 -31.41
C SER A 18 -24.70 -9.58 -30.26
N PRO A 19 -23.39 -9.80 -30.11
CA PRO A 19 -22.89 -10.57 -28.97
C PRO A 19 -23.27 -9.82 -27.69
N PRO A 20 -23.66 -10.53 -26.62
CA PRO A 20 -23.89 -9.89 -25.33
C PRO A 20 -22.59 -9.21 -24.90
N SER A 21 -22.62 -7.91 -24.74
CA SER A 21 -21.55 -7.16 -24.11
C SER A 21 -21.42 -7.69 -22.68
N ILE A 22 -20.39 -8.47 -22.41
CA ILE A 22 -19.97 -8.78 -21.05
C ILE A 22 -19.48 -7.46 -20.46
N GLU A 23 -20.40 -6.69 -19.88
CA GLU A 23 -20.02 -5.64 -18.94
C GLU A 23 -19.26 -6.33 -17.83
N ALA A 24 -17.95 -6.24 -17.87
CA ALA A 24 -17.10 -6.58 -16.74
C ALA A 24 -17.52 -5.62 -15.62
N GLN A 25 -18.48 -6.08 -14.81
CA GLN A 25 -18.78 -5.44 -13.54
C GLN A 25 -17.53 -5.58 -12.68
N SER A 26 -16.62 -4.63 -12.84
CA SER A 26 -15.58 -4.29 -11.86
C SER A 26 -16.32 -3.68 -10.67
N GLY A 27 -17.28 -4.43 -10.13
CA GLY A 27 -17.97 -4.08 -8.91
C GLY A 27 -16.94 -4.06 -7.80
N ASP A 28 -16.50 -2.87 -7.43
CA ASP A 28 -15.71 -2.65 -6.23
C ASP A 28 -16.56 -3.13 -5.05
N SER A 29 -16.42 -4.44 -4.74
CA SER A 29 -17.26 -5.12 -3.77
C SER A 29 -17.06 -4.46 -2.42
N GLN A 30 -18.05 -3.71 -1.98
CA GLN A 30 -18.05 -3.07 -0.67
C GLN A 30 -18.34 -4.10 0.41
N VAL A 31 -17.42 -4.26 1.33
CA VAL A 31 -17.58 -5.13 2.49
C VAL A 31 -17.71 -4.29 3.75
N ARG A 32 -18.66 -4.61 4.61
CA ARG A 32 -18.79 -3.97 5.92
C ARG A 32 -17.81 -4.61 6.90
N VAL A 33 -16.90 -3.81 7.43
CA VAL A 33 -15.96 -4.21 8.48
C VAL A 33 -16.69 -4.27 9.82
N LYS A 34 -16.70 -5.43 10.46
CA LYS A 34 -17.23 -5.60 11.83
C LYS A 34 -16.14 -5.45 12.88
N GLU A 35 -14.95 -5.89 12.56
CA GLU A 35 -13.81 -5.93 13.47
C GLU A 35 -12.53 -5.56 12.74
N ILE A 36 -11.63 -4.88 13.46
CA ILE A 36 -10.28 -4.58 12.98
C ILE A 36 -9.29 -5.20 13.97
N VAL A 37 -8.45 -6.10 13.46
CA VAL A 37 -7.41 -6.78 14.22
C VAL A 37 -6.05 -6.25 13.79
N VAL A 38 -5.23 -5.82 14.74
CA VAL A 38 -3.84 -5.40 14.50
C VAL A 38 -2.90 -6.45 15.07
N THR A 39 -1.94 -6.90 14.27
CA THR A 39 -0.95 -7.90 14.64
C THR A 39 0.46 -7.46 14.28
N GLY A 40 1.48 -8.07 14.91
CA GLY A 40 2.89 -7.79 14.63
C GLY A 40 3.45 -6.54 15.31
N ASN A 41 2.61 -5.68 15.89
CA ASN A 41 3.06 -4.53 16.65
C ASN A 41 3.73 -4.96 17.96
N LYS A 42 4.80 -4.26 18.36
CA LYS A 42 5.60 -4.54 19.57
C LYS A 42 5.70 -3.31 20.46
N ARG A 43 6.14 -2.19 19.90
CA ARG A 43 6.32 -0.90 20.57
C ARG A 43 5.18 0.07 20.27
N VAL A 44 4.66 0.01 19.06
CA VAL A 44 3.54 0.85 18.61
C VAL A 44 2.24 0.29 19.16
N ALA A 45 1.51 1.09 19.91
CA ALA A 45 0.24 0.67 20.48
C ALA A 45 -0.80 0.43 19.35
N VAL A 46 -1.68 -0.56 19.55
CA VAL A 46 -2.78 -0.84 18.61
C VAL A 46 -3.61 0.41 18.31
N GLY A 47 -3.94 1.21 19.35
CA GLY A 47 -4.67 2.46 19.18
C GLY A 47 -3.98 3.47 18.27
N THR A 48 -2.65 3.52 18.27
CA THR A 48 -1.86 4.35 17.36
C THR A 48 -2.03 3.88 15.91
N VAL A 49 -1.92 2.56 15.65
CA VAL A 49 -2.17 2.02 14.31
C VAL A 49 -3.56 2.36 13.83
N LEU A 50 -4.57 2.14 14.68
CA LEU A 50 -5.97 2.43 14.36
C LEU A 50 -6.23 3.92 14.10
N SER A 51 -5.47 4.84 14.71
CA SER A 51 -5.64 6.29 14.52
C SER A 51 -5.23 6.76 13.12
N TYR A 52 -4.31 6.04 12.47
CA TYR A 52 -3.89 6.32 11.10
C TYR A 52 -4.78 5.66 10.04
N LEU A 53 -5.59 4.67 10.43
CA LEU A 53 -6.52 4.03 9.50
C LEU A 53 -7.71 4.96 9.20
N PRO A 54 -8.03 5.21 7.92
CA PRO A 54 -9.24 5.94 7.53
C PRO A 54 -10.50 5.06 7.60
N VAL A 55 -10.43 3.91 8.25
CA VAL A 55 -11.46 2.89 8.33
C VAL A 55 -11.72 2.54 9.79
N ARG A 56 -12.98 2.40 10.15
CA ARG A 56 -13.44 2.00 11.50
C ARG A 56 -14.37 0.79 11.42
N ALA A 57 -14.53 0.09 12.54
CA ALA A 57 -15.55 -0.93 12.66
C ALA A 57 -16.94 -0.32 12.38
N GLY A 58 -17.71 -0.95 11.49
CA GLY A 58 -18.99 -0.47 10.99
C GLY A 58 -18.94 0.13 9.58
N ASP A 59 -17.77 0.58 9.12
CA ASP A 59 -17.60 1.18 7.81
C ASP A 59 -17.69 0.15 6.68
N ARG A 60 -17.95 0.65 5.48
CA ARG A 60 -17.85 -0.13 4.24
C ARG A 60 -16.51 0.19 3.58
N VAL A 61 -15.78 -0.86 3.26
CA VAL A 61 -14.47 -0.75 2.62
C VAL A 61 -14.51 -1.28 1.20
N THR A 62 -13.71 -0.65 0.35
CA THR A 62 -13.41 -1.06 -1.01
C THR A 62 -11.91 -1.34 -1.11
N ARG A 63 -11.46 -1.93 -2.22
CA ARG A 63 -10.02 -2.07 -2.47
C ARG A 63 -9.31 -0.72 -2.46
N GLY A 64 -9.93 0.31 -3.02
CA GLY A 64 -9.38 1.66 -3.02
C GLY A 64 -9.20 2.23 -1.62
N SER A 65 -10.17 2.04 -0.71
CA SER A 65 -10.04 2.50 0.67
C SER A 65 -8.96 1.74 1.45
N LEU A 66 -8.73 0.46 1.16
CA LEU A 66 -7.65 -0.32 1.75
C LEU A 66 -6.28 0.14 1.25
N SER A 67 -6.15 0.49 -0.03
CA SER A 67 -4.91 1.07 -0.58
C SER A 67 -4.55 2.39 0.08
N ILE A 68 -5.53 3.27 0.30
CA ILE A 68 -5.33 4.54 1.03
C ILE A 68 -4.92 4.28 2.49
N ALA A 69 -5.52 3.26 3.13
CA ALA A 69 -5.15 2.87 4.49
C ALA A 69 -3.69 2.40 4.57
N LEU A 70 -3.26 1.59 3.61
CA LEU A 70 -1.90 1.12 3.48
C LEU A 70 -0.91 2.28 3.31
N GLU A 71 -1.19 3.19 2.38
CA GLU A 71 -0.36 4.38 2.10
C GLU A 71 -0.19 5.24 3.34
N ARG A 72 -1.27 5.57 4.04
CA ARG A 72 -1.21 6.37 5.28
C ARG A 72 -0.39 5.73 6.39
N LEU A 73 -0.42 4.41 6.51
CA LEU A 73 0.41 3.72 7.49
C LEU A 73 1.89 3.75 7.10
N PHE A 74 2.23 3.62 5.80
CA PHE A 74 3.60 3.76 5.32
C PHE A 74 4.14 5.18 5.50
N GLU A 75 3.33 6.20 5.27
CA GLU A 75 3.70 7.61 5.48
C GLU A 75 4.12 7.93 6.92
N THR A 76 3.73 7.11 7.89
CA THR A 76 4.16 7.29 9.29
C THR A 76 5.63 6.94 9.52
N GLU A 77 6.27 6.24 8.60
CA GLU A 77 7.63 5.70 8.73
C GLU A 77 7.85 4.75 9.93
N LEU A 78 6.78 4.44 10.67
CA LEU A 78 6.85 3.54 11.82
C LEU A 78 7.06 2.09 11.43
N PHE A 79 6.67 1.72 10.22
CA PHE A 79 6.63 0.35 9.75
C PHE A 79 7.48 0.16 8.50
N ARG A 80 8.22 -0.96 8.46
CA ARG A 80 8.97 -1.38 7.28
C ARG A 80 8.18 -2.29 6.35
N ASP A 81 7.12 -2.90 6.90
CA ASP A 81 6.22 -3.76 6.14
C ASP A 81 4.81 -3.71 6.74
N ILE A 82 3.82 -3.72 5.88
CA ILE A 82 2.41 -3.65 6.25
C ILE A 82 1.63 -4.53 5.29
N ASP A 83 0.84 -5.44 5.83
CA ASP A 83 -0.16 -6.21 5.09
C ASP A 83 -1.55 -5.91 5.62
N ILE A 84 -2.48 -5.67 4.70
CA ILE A 84 -3.89 -5.44 5.04
C ILE A 84 -4.73 -6.48 4.30
N SER A 85 -5.34 -7.37 5.03
CA SER A 85 -6.21 -8.42 4.52
C SER A 85 -7.62 -8.29 5.07
N LEU A 86 -8.60 -8.64 4.24
CA LEU A 86 -10.01 -8.66 4.61
C LEU A 86 -10.55 -10.08 4.44
N ASP A 87 -10.87 -10.72 5.56
CA ASP A 87 -11.50 -12.02 5.59
C ASP A 87 -12.94 -11.89 6.07
N GLY A 88 -13.87 -12.08 5.16
CA GLY A 88 -15.29 -11.82 5.42
C GLY A 88 -15.52 -10.38 5.87
N SER A 89 -15.75 -10.16 7.16
CA SER A 89 -15.98 -8.85 7.77
C SER A 89 -14.91 -8.44 8.78
N VAL A 90 -13.81 -9.18 8.86
CA VAL A 90 -12.66 -8.90 9.74
C VAL A 90 -11.54 -8.30 8.90
N LEU A 91 -11.15 -7.08 9.23
CA LEU A 91 -10.01 -6.41 8.64
C LEU A 91 -8.78 -6.68 9.51
N THR A 92 -7.82 -7.42 8.98
CA THR A 92 -6.56 -7.71 9.67
C THR A 92 -5.45 -6.81 9.12
N VAL A 93 -4.81 -6.08 10.01
CA VAL A 93 -3.65 -5.21 9.70
C VAL A 93 -2.43 -5.82 10.38
N THR A 94 -1.55 -6.42 9.58
CA THR A 94 -0.30 -6.99 10.05
C THR A 94 0.83 -6.00 9.79
N VAL A 95 1.56 -5.64 10.84
CA VAL A 95 2.63 -4.65 10.73
C VAL A 95 3.98 -5.22 11.17
N VAL A 96 5.04 -4.75 10.54
CA VAL A 96 6.42 -4.99 10.97
C VAL A 96 7.06 -3.64 11.24
N GLU A 97 7.35 -3.37 12.52
CA GLU A 97 7.90 -2.08 12.92
C GLU A 97 9.32 -1.85 12.41
N ASN A 98 9.61 -0.62 12.01
CA ASN A 98 10.97 -0.17 11.78
C ASN A 98 11.77 -0.22 13.10
N PRO A 99 13.05 -0.63 13.07
CA PRO A 99 13.88 -0.58 14.26
C PRO A 99 14.12 0.87 14.71
N ILE A 100 14.45 1.04 15.98
CA ILE A 100 14.95 2.32 16.49
C ILE A 100 16.47 2.30 16.59
N ILE A 101 17.07 3.45 16.40
CA ILE A 101 18.51 3.64 16.59
C ILE A 101 18.79 3.69 18.08
N ASN A 102 19.53 2.72 18.60
CA ASN A 102 19.91 2.71 20.01
C ASN A 102 21.12 3.61 20.25
N ARG A 103 22.12 3.52 19.35
CA ARG A 103 23.40 4.24 19.44
C ARG A 103 24.00 4.41 18.05
N VAL A 104 24.73 5.49 17.87
CA VAL A 104 25.58 5.73 16.69
C VAL A 104 27.02 5.74 17.15
N ASN A 105 27.86 4.90 16.56
CA ASN A 105 29.31 4.89 16.75
C ASN A 105 29.96 5.33 15.45
N ILE A 106 31.00 6.15 15.57
CA ILE A 106 31.83 6.58 14.45
C ILE A 106 33.20 5.97 14.65
N GLU A 107 33.73 5.29 13.65
CA GLU A 107 35.02 4.62 13.66
C GLU A 107 35.78 4.91 12.37
N GLY A 108 37.13 4.95 12.44
CA GLY A 108 37.98 5.16 11.27
C GLY A 108 37.98 6.59 10.72
N ASN A 109 37.57 7.56 11.52
CA ASN A 109 37.59 8.97 11.15
C ASN A 109 38.67 9.73 11.93
N ASP A 110 39.67 10.25 11.20
CA ASP A 110 40.74 11.08 11.76
C ASP A 110 40.68 12.55 11.31
N ALA A 111 39.80 12.86 10.34
CA ALA A 111 39.75 14.19 9.70
C ALA A 111 38.80 15.18 10.39
N LEU A 112 37.74 14.70 10.94
CA LEU A 112 36.68 15.54 11.55
C LEU A 112 36.32 15.01 12.94
N SER A 113 35.74 15.88 13.77
CA SER A 113 35.23 15.42 15.07
C SER A 113 33.98 14.60 14.92
N ASP A 114 33.80 13.59 15.77
CA ASP A 114 32.59 12.76 15.81
C ASP A 114 31.33 13.61 15.97
N LYS A 115 31.43 14.68 16.77
CA LYS A 115 30.31 15.62 16.95
C LYS A 115 29.89 16.24 15.61
N ARG A 116 30.85 16.67 14.79
CA ARG A 116 30.57 17.26 13.48
C ARG A 116 29.93 16.25 12.53
N LEU A 117 30.41 15.02 12.53
CA LEU A 117 29.84 13.96 11.71
C LEU A 117 28.41 13.60 12.14
N LEU A 118 28.15 13.50 13.44
CA LEU A 118 26.80 13.24 13.95
C LEU A 118 25.82 14.36 13.58
N GLU A 119 26.27 15.63 13.61
CA GLU A 119 25.44 16.77 13.19
C GLU A 119 25.08 16.69 11.70
N VAL A 120 26.04 16.31 10.86
CA VAL A 120 25.82 16.18 9.38
C VAL A 120 24.95 14.98 9.06
N LEU A 121 25.19 13.86 9.74
CA LEU A 121 24.37 12.66 9.57
C LEU A 121 22.90 12.89 9.92
N ASP A 122 22.61 13.81 10.86
CA ASP A 122 21.28 14.01 11.44
C ASP A 122 20.66 12.71 11.98
N ILE A 123 21.52 11.80 12.45
CA ILE A 123 21.11 10.53 13.02
C ILE A 123 21.22 10.61 14.54
N GLN A 124 20.11 10.44 15.22
CA GLN A 124 20.05 10.55 16.67
C GLN A 124 19.56 9.23 17.30
N PRO A 125 20.03 8.90 18.54
CA PRO A 125 19.46 7.81 19.29
C PRO A 125 17.94 8.00 19.51
N ARG A 126 17.21 6.91 19.53
CA ARG A 126 15.75 6.82 19.67
C ARG A 126 14.93 7.27 18.44
N ARG A 127 15.55 7.72 17.36
CA ARG A 127 14.85 7.89 16.09
C ARG A 127 14.56 6.53 15.45
N VAL A 128 13.50 6.49 14.69
CA VAL A 128 13.17 5.34 13.84
C VAL A 128 14.24 5.25 12.74
N TYR A 129 14.78 4.06 12.53
CA TYR A 129 15.71 3.80 11.44
C TYR A 129 14.92 3.43 10.18
N THR A 130 15.06 4.23 9.14
CA THR A 130 14.56 3.92 7.81
C THR A 130 15.73 3.79 6.84
N ARG A 131 15.50 3.11 5.71
CA ARG A 131 16.52 3.01 4.64
C ARG A 131 16.84 4.39 4.07
N GLU A 132 15.83 5.22 3.93
CA GLU A 132 15.92 6.60 3.43
C GLU A 132 16.83 7.43 4.31
N LEU A 133 16.63 7.41 5.63
CA LEU A 133 17.50 8.08 6.59
C LEU A 133 18.97 7.67 6.44
N ALA A 134 19.24 6.38 6.22
CA ALA A 134 20.59 5.88 6.02
C ALA A 134 21.21 6.36 4.71
N LEU A 135 20.45 6.35 3.62
CA LEU A 135 20.91 6.82 2.30
C LEU A 135 21.18 8.32 2.31
N GLU A 136 20.29 9.12 2.87
CA GLU A 136 20.48 10.56 3.01
C GLU A 136 21.70 10.89 3.87
N GLY A 137 21.88 10.20 5.00
CA GLY A 137 23.06 10.36 5.85
C GLY A 137 24.35 10.04 5.10
N THR A 138 24.36 8.96 4.32
CA THR A 138 25.50 8.60 3.47
C THR A 138 25.81 9.69 2.45
N GLN A 139 24.79 10.22 1.77
CA GLN A 139 24.97 11.28 0.78
C GLN A 139 25.55 12.55 1.40
N ARG A 140 25.06 12.97 2.57
CA ARG A 140 25.58 14.13 3.30
C ARG A 140 27.04 13.94 3.71
N LEU A 141 27.44 12.72 4.09
CA LEU A 141 28.84 12.42 4.38
C LEU A 141 29.73 12.54 3.14
N ILE A 142 29.27 12.00 2.01
CA ILE A 142 30.03 12.11 0.75
C ILE A 142 30.24 13.58 0.39
N GLU A 143 29.22 14.42 0.50
CA GLU A 143 29.30 15.86 0.22
C GLU A 143 30.25 16.60 1.19
N LEU A 144 30.32 16.15 2.44
CA LEU A 144 31.19 16.75 3.44
C LEU A 144 32.67 16.48 3.19
N TYR A 145 33.00 15.33 2.54
CA TYR A 145 34.39 14.91 2.27
C TYR A 145 34.86 15.25 0.84
N GLN A 146 34.04 15.88 0.00
CA GLN A 146 34.45 16.40 -1.33
C GLN A 146 34.95 17.85 -1.26
#